data_720994f110183597b68dd097a367acec
#
_entry.id   720994f110183597b68dd097a367acec
#
_cell.length_a   1.000
_cell.length_b   1.000
_cell.length_c   1.000
_cell.angle_alpha   90.00
_cell.angle_beta   90.00
_cell.angle_gamma   90.00
#
_symmetry.space_group_name_H-M   'P 1'
#
loop_
_entity.id
_entity.type
_entity.pdbx_description
1 polymer ?
#
loop_
_entity_poly.entity_id
_entity_poly.type
_entity_poly.pdbx_seq_one_letter_code
_entity_poly.pdbx_strand_id
1 'polypeptide(L)'
;GTTVVTATGYVAIESVRAGDKVWAEDPDTGKTELKEVIRTFVNETEELVHVSANGESITCTPEHPFYSPVKGWLAAIQLRAGDILVTVNGKYVIVEKIQHEILEAPVQVYNFEVTDFHTYFVGDTGVLVHNSCNHNSAWDSTRRQYWKEQAKIVREDVDYGAYKATMKNIERMASGKAPIGWDGYSVTLHHWKGIANDFYDFSPVTRTFHIYIHKYGGLIK
;
A
#
# COMPACT_ATOMS: atom_id res chain seq x y z
N GLY A 1 14.88 5.64 -16.59
CA GLY A 1 14.08 4.87 -15.60
C GLY A 1 12.68 5.41 -15.46
N THR A 2 11.90 4.78 -14.62
CA THR A 2 10.54 5.24 -14.28
C THR A 2 10.60 6.64 -13.67
N THR A 3 9.75 7.57 -14.11
CA THR A 3 9.66 8.92 -13.55
C THR A 3 8.91 8.93 -12.21
N VAL A 4 9.29 9.84 -11.32
CA VAL A 4 8.65 10.11 -10.03
C VAL A 4 8.15 11.54 -10.00
N VAL A 5 6.97 11.79 -9.46
CA VAL A 5 6.39 13.13 -9.32
C VAL A 5 6.96 13.80 -8.07
N THR A 6 7.77 14.84 -8.26
CA THR A 6 8.45 15.57 -7.19
C THR A 6 7.92 17.00 -7.04
N ALA A 7 8.40 17.72 -6.03
CA ALA A 7 8.09 19.14 -5.85
C ALA A 7 8.52 20.02 -7.02
N THR A 8 9.52 19.59 -7.79
CA THR A 8 10.11 20.35 -8.91
C THR A 8 9.72 19.81 -10.28
N GLY A 9 8.84 18.83 -10.35
CA GLY A 9 8.40 18.15 -11.58
C GLY A 9 8.78 16.68 -11.59
N TYR A 10 8.93 16.12 -12.79
CA TYR A 10 9.22 14.69 -12.97
C TYR A 10 10.73 14.44 -12.94
N VAL A 11 11.16 13.48 -12.13
CA VAL A 11 12.58 13.09 -11.97
C VAL A 11 12.68 11.57 -12.12
N ALA A 12 13.70 11.09 -12.82
CA ALA A 12 13.97 9.66 -12.93
C ALA A 12 14.26 9.06 -11.54
N ILE A 13 13.66 7.89 -11.24
CA ILE A 13 13.72 7.26 -9.90
C ILE A 13 15.17 7.05 -9.41
N GLU A 14 16.07 6.71 -10.30
CA GLU A 14 17.49 6.52 -10.01
C GLU A 14 18.22 7.83 -9.60
N SER A 15 17.59 8.97 -9.88
CA SER A 15 18.12 10.30 -9.51
C SER A 15 17.56 10.83 -8.19
N VAL A 16 16.53 10.19 -7.63
CA VAL A 16 15.95 10.58 -6.34
C VAL A 16 16.93 10.33 -5.21
N ARG A 17 17.01 11.26 -4.25
CA ARG A 17 17.89 11.20 -3.07
C ARG A 17 17.15 11.43 -1.78
N ALA A 18 17.72 10.97 -0.67
CA ALA A 18 17.22 11.34 0.66
C ALA A 18 17.23 12.87 0.84
N GLY A 19 16.15 13.41 1.40
CA GLY A 19 15.91 14.85 1.52
C GLY A 19 15.08 15.45 0.38
N ASP A 20 14.93 14.75 -0.75
CA ASP A 20 14.05 15.20 -1.83
C ASP A 20 12.58 15.16 -1.37
N LYS A 21 11.75 16.02 -1.98
CA LYS A 21 10.31 16.04 -1.72
C LYS A 21 9.55 15.50 -2.92
N VAL A 22 8.75 14.48 -2.65
CA VAL A 22 7.88 13.82 -3.65
C VAL A 22 6.42 14.01 -3.29
N TRP A 23 5.55 14.03 -4.26
CA TRP A 23 4.11 13.95 -4.04
C TRP A 23 3.75 12.56 -3.54
N ALA A 24 3.00 12.50 -2.46
CA ALA A 24 2.53 11.29 -1.80
C ALA A 24 1.08 11.46 -1.41
N GLU A 25 0.34 10.36 -1.34
CA GLU A 25 -1.06 10.36 -0.91
C GLU A 25 -1.21 9.46 0.33
N ASP A 26 -1.89 9.99 1.35
CA ASP A 26 -2.34 9.19 2.47
C ASP A 26 -3.41 8.20 1.98
N PRO A 27 -3.14 6.89 1.99
CA PRO A 27 -4.05 5.90 1.43
C PRO A 27 -5.36 5.76 2.23
N ASP A 28 -5.38 6.25 3.48
CA ASP A 28 -6.55 6.18 4.34
C ASP A 28 -7.50 7.37 4.14
N THR A 29 -6.95 8.55 3.87
CA THR A 29 -7.73 9.78 3.74
C THR A 29 -7.84 10.31 2.32
N GLY A 30 -6.98 9.85 1.39
CA GLY A 30 -6.84 10.38 0.04
C GLY A 30 -6.20 11.78 -0.01
N LYS A 31 -5.57 12.22 1.09
CA LYS A 31 -4.92 13.52 1.15
C LYS A 31 -3.56 13.47 0.46
N THR A 32 -3.37 14.30 -0.55
CA THR A 32 -2.11 14.41 -1.29
C THR A 32 -1.26 15.54 -0.74
N GLU A 33 0.00 15.25 -0.40
CA GLU A 33 0.97 16.20 0.16
C GLU A 33 2.38 15.93 -0.36
N LEU A 34 3.25 16.95 -0.25
CA LEU A 34 4.70 16.76 -0.43
C LEU A 34 5.29 16.13 0.82
N LYS A 35 5.93 14.98 0.67
CA LYS A 35 6.61 14.24 1.72
C LYS A 35 8.09 14.07 1.40
N GLU A 36 8.91 13.95 2.44
CA GLU A 36 10.34 13.81 2.31
C GLU A 36 10.74 12.35 2.06
N VAL A 37 11.70 12.16 1.17
CA VAL A 37 12.37 10.88 0.96
C VAL A 37 13.36 10.65 2.10
N ILE A 38 13.17 9.60 2.90
CA ILE A 38 14.02 9.27 4.05
C ILE A 38 15.31 8.58 3.59
N ARG A 39 15.17 7.63 2.68
CA ARG A 39 16.30 6.85 2.14
C ARG A 39 15.95 6.23 0.80
N THR A 40 16.98 5.85 0.05
CA THR A 40 16.86 5.18 -1.24
C THR A 40 17.41 3.76 -1.18
N PHE A 41 16.92 2.89 -2.05
CA PHE A 41 17.33 1.50 -2.16
C PHE A 41 17.66 1.17 -3.62
N VAL A 42 18.68 0.34 -3.80
CA VAL A 42 19.03 -0.26 -5.07
C VAL A 42 19.07 -1.77 -4.85
N ASN A 43 18.28 -2.50 -5.60
CA ASN A 43 18.20 -3.95 -5.56
C ASN A 43 18.40 -4.50 -6.96
N GLU A 44 18.58 -5.81 -7.08
CA GLU A 44 18.62 -6.52 -8.35
C GLU A 44 17.41 -7.45 -8.47
N THR A 45 16.94 -7.62 -9.69
CA THR A 45 15.85 -8.55 -10.01
C THR A 45 16.07 -9.21 -11.35
N GLU A 46 15.61 -10.45 -11.49
CA GLU A 46 15.55 -11.20 -12.75
C GLU A 46 14.15 -11.19 -13.36
N GLU A 47 13.19 -10.52 -12.68
CA GLU A 47 11.81 -10.46 -13.14
C GLU A 47 11.31 -9.01 -13.14
N LEU A 48 10.64 -8.63 -14.23
CA LEU A 48 10.00 -7.33 -14.39
C LEU A 48 8.52 -7.50 -14.79
N VAL A 49 7.72 -6.54 -14.39
CA VAL A 49 6.34 -6.36 -14.84
C VAL A 49 6.22 -4.98 -15.47
N HIS A 50 5.65 -4.95 -16.66
CA HIS A 50 5.33 -3.73 -17.40
C HIS A 50 3.83 -3.47 -17.30
N VAL A 51 3.47 -2.42 -16.62
CA VAL A 51 2.07 -1.97 -16.43
C VAL A 51 1.81 -0.85 -17.43
N SER A 52 1.04 -1.14 -18.47
CA SER A 52 0.64 -0.13 -19.46
C SER A 52 -0.68 0.52 -19.03
N ALA A 53 -0.69 1.85 -18.93
CA ALA A 53 -1.87 2.66 -18.61
C ALA A 53 -1.73 4.04 -19.27
N ASN A 54 -2.81 4.54 -19.88
CA ASN A 54 -2.83 5.85 -20.55
C ASN A 54 -1.69 6.05 -21.57
N GLY A 55 -1.36 4.98 -22.34
CA GLY A 55 -0.34 5.01 -23.39
C GLY A 55 1.11 5.02 -22.89
N GLU A 56 1.36 4.96 -21.59
CA GLU A 56 2.70 4.80 -21.02
C GLU A 56 2.90 3.40 -20.42
N SER A 57 4.15 3.02 -20.18
CA SER A 57 4.51 1.76 -19.52
C SER A 57 5.36 2.02 -18.29
N ILE A 58 4.85 1.64 -17.13
CA ILE A 58 5.55 1.68 -15.85
C ILE A 58 6.20 0.30 -15.64
N THR A 59 7.51 0.28 -15.48
CA THR A 59 8.29 -0.97 -15.28
C THR A 59 8.67 -1.10 -13.81
N CYS A 60 8.38 -2.24 -13.20
CA CYS A 60 8.63 -2.50 -11.79
C CYS A 60 8.85 -4.00 -11.52
N THR A 61 9.16 -4.35 -10.27
CA THR A 61 9.19 -5.75 -9.83
C THR A 61 7.77 -6.33 -9.71
N PRO A 62 7.59 -7.67 -9.81
CA PRO A 62 6.26 -8.32 -9.74
C PRO A 62 5.45 -7.95 -8.48
N GLU A 63 6.13 -7.81 -7.34
CA GLU A 63 5.48 -7.54 -6.05
C GLU A 63 5.24 -6.05 -5.77
N HIS A 64 5.64 -5.14 -6.67
CA HIS A 64 5.48 -3.70 -6.46
C HIS A 64 4.00 -3.31 -6.36
N PRO A 65 3.55 -2.63 -5.27
CA PRO A 65 2.13 -2.40 -5.05
C PRO A 65 1.63 -1.15 -5.77
N PHE A 66 0.53 -1.30 -6.48
CA PHE A 66 -0.29 -0.25 -7.10
C PHE A 66 -1.61 -0.09 -6.37
N TYR A 67 -2.11 1.12 -6.27
CA TYR A 67 -3.38 1.39 -5.62
C TYR A 67 -4.54 1.44 -6.62
N SER A 68 -5.52 0.57 -6.39
CA SER A 68 -6.80 0.59 -7.08
C SER A 68 -7.91 1.08 -6.13
N PRO A 69 -8.72 2.09 -6.52
CA PRO A 69 -9.80 2.58 -5.66
C PRO A 69 -10.89 1.53 -5.44
N VAL A 70 -10.93 0.50 -6.31
CA VAL A 70 -11.93 -0.59 -6.25
C VAL A 70 -11.41 -1.80 -5.48
N LYS A 71 -10.13 -2.15 -5.66
CA LYS A 71 -9.54 -3.40 -5.15
C LYS A 71 -8.55 -3.19 -3.99
N GLY A 72 -8.17 -1.94 -3.69
CA GLY A 72 -7.10 -1.61 -2.74
C GLY A 72 -5.72 -1.86 -3.35
N TRP A 73 -4.74 -2.18 -2.51
CA TRP A 73 -3.36 -2.45 -2.91
C TRP A 73 -3.24 -3.81 -3.62
N LEU A 74 -2.70 -3.79 -4.82
CA LEU A 74 -2.44 -4.97 -5.65
C LEU A 74 -0.97 -4.98 -6.06
N ALA A 75 -0.31 -6.13 -5.98
CA ALA A 75 0.99 -6.32 -6.60
C ALA A 75 0.87 -6.17 -8.12
N ALA A 76 1.90 -5.63 -8.79
CA ALA A 76 1.90 -5.44 -10.24
C ALA A 76 1.50 -6.69 -11.02
N ILE A 77 2.01 -7.87 -10.59
CA ILE A 77 1.67 -9.17 -11.21
C ILE A 77 0.20 -9.58 -11.05
N GLN A 78 -0.51 -8.98 -10.09
CA GLN A 78 -1.94 -9.26 -9.83
C GLN A 78 -2.88 -8.37 -10.64
N LEU A 79 -2.36 -7.26 -11.19
CA LEU A 79 -3.13 -6.36 -12.03
C LEU A 79 -3.63 -7.07 -13.30
N ARG A 80 -4.74 -6.58 -13.84
CA ARG A 80 -5.35 -7.06 -15.09
C ARG A 80 -5.76 -5.88 -15.95
N ALA A 81 -5.80 -6.06 -17.24
CA ALA A 81 -6.43 -5.10 -18.14
C ALA A 81 -7.87 -4.80 -17.68
N GLY A 82 -8.23 -3.52 -17.65
CA GLY A 82 -9.49 -3.03 -17.11
C GLY A 82 -9.45 -2.62 -15.63
N ASP A 83 -8.36 -2.91 -14.89
CA ASP A 83 -8.20 -2.41 -13.52
C ASP A 83 -8.03 -0.89 -13.53
N ILE A 84 -8.55 -0.25 -12.49
CA ILE A 84 -8.52 1.21 -12.32
C ILE A 84 -7.43 1.57 -11.32
N LEU A 85 -6.59 2.54 -11.67
CA LEU A 85 -5.54 3.09 -10.80
C LEU A 85 -5.80 4.58 -10.55
N VAL A 86 -5.33 5.08 -9.39
CA VAL A 86 -5.44 6.49 -9.00
C VAL A 86 -4.21 7.26 -9.46
N THR A 87 -4.41 8.52 -9.86
CA THR A 87 -3.33 9.43 -10.28
C THR A 87 -3.19 10.62 -9.34
N VAL A 88 -2.04 11.29 -9.40
CA VAL A 88 -1.67 12.44 -8.53
C VAL A 88 -2.69 13.59 -8.54
N ASN A 89 -3.45 13.73 -9.60
CA ASN A 89 -4.50 14.76 -9.72
C ASN A 89 -5.90 14.24 -9.34
N GLY A 90 -5.98 13.09 -8.66
CA GLY A 90 -7.24 12.46 -8.22
C GLY A 90 -8.08 11.86 -9.35
N LYS A 91 -7.54 11.81 -10.57
CA LYS A 91 -8.20 11.15 -11.70
C LYS A 91 -7.90 9.65 -11.70
N TYR A 92 -8.59 8.93 -12.56
CA TYR A 92 -8.42 7.49 -12.74
C TYR A 92 -7.85 7.18 -14.11
N VAL A 93 -7.00 6.17 -14.16
CA VAL A 93 -6.53 5.58 -15.42
C VAL A 93 -6.84 4.08 -15.42
N ILE A 94 -7.01 3.54 -16.60
CA ILE A 94 -7.34 2.12 -16.79
C ILE A 94 -6.05 1.40 -17.19
N VAL A 95 -5.78 0.27 -16.56
CA VAL A 95 -4.72 -0.64 -16.98
C VAL A 95 -5.10 -1.23 -18.34
N GLU A 96 -4.27 -1.00 -19.33
CA GLU A 96 -4.46 -1.47 -20.71
C GLU A 96 -3.89 -2.86 -20.90
N LYS A 97 -2.68 -3.08 -20.36
CA LYS A 97 -1.92 -4.31 -20.53
C LYS A 97 -0.98 -4.55 -19.36
N ILE A 98 -0.79 -5.81 -18.99
CA ILE A 98 0.27 -6.28 -18.11
C ILE A 98 1.15 -7.25 -18.87
N GLN A 99 2.47 -7.06 -18.76
CA GLN A 99 3.46 -7.93 -19.37
C GLN A 99 4.46 -8.34 -18.30
N HIS A 100 4.62 -9.63 -18.08
CA HIS A 100 5.65 -10.22 -17.22
C HIS A 100 6.85 -10.59 -18.09
N GLU A 101 8.04 -10.19 -17.66
CA GLU A 101 9.29 -10.46 -18.33
C GLU A 101 10.26 -11.15 -17.38
N ILE A 102 10.83 -12.27 -17.81
CA ILE A 102 11.92 -12.96 -17.14
C ILE A 102 13.20 -12.62 -17.89
N LEU A 103 14.18 -12.11 -17.18
CA LEU A 103 15.42 -11.60 -17.73
C LEU A 103 16.50 -12.71 -17.74
N GLU A 104 17.40 -12.66 -18.70
CA GLU A 104 18.55 -13.57 -18.77
C GLU A 104 19.65 -13.23 -17.75
N ALA A 105 19.67 -11.99 -17.25
CA ALA A 105 20.59 -11.51 -16.22
C ALA A 105 19.89 -10.49 -15.33
N PRO A 106 20.28 -10.38 -14.02
CA PRO A 106 19.72 -9.40 -13.12
C PRO A 106 19.91 -7.96 -13.60
N VAL A 107 18.90 -7.12 -13.38
CA VAL A 107 18.98 -5.67 -13.60
C VAL A 107 18.76 -4.91 -12.30
N GLN A 108 19.33 -3.72 -12.20
CA GLN A 108 19.12 -2.86 -11.04
C GLN A 108 17.73 -2.25 -11.09
N VAL A 109 17.06 -2.28 -9.94
CA VAL A 109 15.79 -1.61 -9.69
C VAL A 109 15.93 -0.67 -8.50
N TYR A 110 15.21 0.42 -8.54
CA TYR A 110 15.31 1.51 -7.58
C TYR A 110 14.01 1.66 -6.81
N ASN A 111 14.12 1.99 -5.54
CA ASN A 111 13.00 2.35 -4.69
C ASN A 111 13.47 3.34 -3.62
N PHE A 112 12.55 3.96 -2.90
CA PHE A 112 12.86 4.88 -1.81
C PHE A 112 11.75 4.88 -0.77
N GLU A 113 12.07 5.29 0.43
CA GLU A 113 11.14 5.41 1.54
C GLU A 113 10.68 6.86 1.70
N VAL A 114 9.38 7.05 1.83
CA VAL A 114 8.71 8.34 2.01
C VAL A 114 8.16 8.43 3.43
N THR A 115 8.32 9.59 4.07
CA THR A 115 7.83 9.88 5.42
C THR A 115 6.31 9.70 5.50
N ASP A 116 5.81 9.15 6.58
CA ASP A 116 4.41 9.01 7.00
C ASP A 116 3.54 8.16 6.06
N PHE A 117 3.36 8.59 4.82
CA PHE A 117 2.37 7.98 3.90
C PHE A 117 2.87 6.71 3.22
N HIS A 118 4.20 6.57 3.08
CA HIS A 118 4.82 5.43 2.42
C HIS A 118 4.33 5.16 1.00
N THR A 119 3.83 6.19 0.34
CA THR A 119 3.34 6.18 -1.03
C THR A 119 4.04 7.24 -1.85
N TYR A 120 3.97 7.12 -3.15
CA TYR A 120 4.41 8.15 -4.09
C TYR A 120 3.77 7.93 -5.47
N PHE A 121 4.01 8.85 -6.39
CA PHE A 121 3.43 8.78 -7.72
C PHE A 121 4.52 8.56 -8.77
N VAL A 122 4.26 7.63 -9.69
CA VAL A 122 5.18 7.22 -10.75
C VAL A 122 4.57 7.33 -12.14
N GLY A 123 5.42 7.42 -13.15
CA GLY A 123 5.03 7.61 -14.53
C GLY A 123 4.64 9.06 -14.85
N ASP A 124 4.53 9.40 -16.11
CA ASP A 124 4.15 10.73 -16.56
C ASP A 124 2.68 11.04 -16.22
N THR A 125 1.86 10.00 -16.11
CA THR A 125 0.47 10.08 -15.63
C THR A 125 0.39 10.24 -14.10
N GLY A 126 1.45 9.92 -13.36
CA GLY A 126 1.53 10.02 -11.91
C GLY A 126 0.64 8.99 -11.20
N VAL A 127 0.84 7.71 -11.45
CA VAL A 127 0.08 6.63 -10.82
C VAL A 127 0.54 6.40 -9.40
N LEU A 128 -0.42 6.20 -8.47
CA LEU A 128 -0.15 5.97 -7.06
C LEU A 128 0.40 4.56 -6.81
N VAL A 129 1.57 4.51 -6.21
CA VAL A 129 2.25 3.29 -5.80
C VAL A 129 2.69 3.37 -4.33
N HIS A 130 3.02 2.22 -3.76
CA HIS A 130 3.54 2.14 -2.40
C HIS A 130 5.04 1.81 -2.42
N ASN A 131 5.81 2.45 -1.58
CA ASN A 131 7.17 2.02 -1.36
C ASN A 131 7.16 0.74 -0.50
N SER A 132 7.03 -0.40 -1.11
CA SER A 132 7.17 -1.68 -0.42
C SER A 132 8.63 -2.03 -0.12
N CYS A 133 9.39 -1.07 0.40
CA CYS A 133 10.61 -1.40 1.07
C CYS A 133 10.22 -2.02 2.40
N ASN A 134 10.39 -3.33 2.57
CA ASN A 134 10.22 -4.07 3.82
C ASN A 134 9.80 -3.21 5.01
N HIS A 135 8.59 -2.60 4.86
CA HIS A 135 8.10 -1.62 5.80
C HIS A 135 7.86 -2.28 7.07
N ASN A 136 8.71 -1.89 7.95
CA ASN A 136 8.54 -2.28 9.31
C ASN A 136 8.27 -3.77 9.37
N SER A 137 9.29 -4.57 8.98
CA SER A 137 9.21 -6.03 9.14
C SER A 137 8.74 -6.37 10.55
N ALA A 138 9.00 -5.45 11.51
CA ALA A 138 8.46 -5.51 12.86
C ALA A 138 6.94 -5.29 12.89
N TRP A 139 6.39 -4.26 12.23
CA TRP A 139 4.94 -4.04 12.21
C TRP A 139 4.18 -5.11 11.42
N ASP A 140 4.68 -5.48 10.26
CA ASP A 140 4.08 -6.57 9.47
C ASP A 140 4.17 -7.91 10.19
N SER A 141 5.28 -8.18 10.87
CA SER A 141 5.44 -9.36 11.72
C SER A 141 4.48 -9.29 12.91
N THR A 142 4.38 -8.15 13.59
CA THR A 142 3.47 -7.92 14.72
C THR A 142 2.02 -8.09 14.27
N ARG A 143 1.62 -7.49 13.16
CA ARG A 143 0.27 -7.60 12.60
C ARG A 143 -0.07 -9.05 12.23
N ARG A 144 0.85 -9.75 11.56
CA ARG A 144 0.66 -11.17 11.22
C ARG A 144 0.58 -12.04 12.47
N GLN A 145 1.44 -11.80 13.44
CA GLN A 145 1.44 -12.53 14.72
C GLN A 145 0.15 -12.25 15.48
N TYR A 146 -0.29 -11.00 15.57
CA TYR A 146 -1.56 -10.62 16.20
C TYR A 146 -2.72 -11.44 15.62
N TRP A 147 -2.88 -11.49 14.29
CA TRP A 147 -3.98 -12.24 13.69
C TRP A 147 -3.87 -13.75 13.93
N LYS A 148 -2.67 -14.31 13.92
CA LYS A 148 -2.46 -15.73 14.27
C LYS A 148 -2.84 -16.02 15.72
N GLU A 149 -2.54 -15.13 16.65
CA GLU A 149 -2.95 -15.28 18.05
C GLU A 149 -4.47 -15.10 18.19
N GLN A 150 -5.07 -14.12 17.50
CA GLN A 150 -6.53 -13.97 17.49
C GLN A 150 -7.23 -15.24 16.98
N ALA A 151 -6.72 -15.87 15.93
CA ALA A 151 -7.30 -17.11 15.40
C ALA A 151 -7.38 -18.24 16.44
N LYS A 152 -6.51 -18.26 17.46
CA LYS A 152 -6.48 -19.28 18.52
C LYS A 152 -7.53 -19.04 19.61
N ILE A 153 -7.94 -17.80 19.82
CA ILE A 153 -8.77 -17.39 20.95
C ILE A 153 -10.20 -16.99 20.57
N VAL A 154 -10.44 -16.61 19.31
CA VAL A 154 -11.79 -16.28 18.84
C VAL A 154 -12.67 -17.54 18.78
N ARG A 155 -13.96 -17.35 19.09
CA ARG A 155 -14.96 -18.41 18.99
C ARG A 155 -15.71 -18.23 17.68
N GLU A 156 -15.95 -19.35 16.99
CA GLU A 156 -16.70 -19.35 15.75
C GLU A 156 -18.10 -18.72 15.93
N ASP A 157 -18.55 -18.02 14.92
CA ASP A 157 -19.82 -17.30 14.86
C ASP A 157 -20.03 -16.14 15.85
N VAL A 158 -19.03 -15.78 16.64
CA VAL A 158 -19.08 -14.61 17.53
C VAL A 158 -18.75 -13.34 16.77
N ASP A 159 -19.47 -12.26 17.09
CA ASP A 159 -19.21 -10.91 16.62
C ASP A 159 -18.15 -10.22 17.50
N TYR A 160 -17.09 -9.74 16.89
CA TYR A 160 -16.00 -9.01 17.53
C TYR A 160 -15.97 -7.52 17.17
N GLY A 161 -17.13 -6.96 16.82
CA GLY A 161 -17.31 -5.55 16.50
C GLY A 161 -16.87 -5.19 15.08
N ALA A 162 -15.59 -5.29 14.76
CA ALA A 162 -15.10 -5.01 13.41
C ALA A 162 -15.39 -6.15 12.42
N TYR A 163 -15.57 -7.38 12.90
CA TYR A 163 -15.78 -8.58 12.08
C TYR A 163 -16.53 -9.68 12.84
N LYS A 164 -17.16 -10.57 12.10
CA LYS A 164 -17.67 -11.85 12.62
C LYS A 164 -16.60 -12.94 12.45
N ALA A 165 -16.35 -13.73 13.48
CA ALA A 165 -15.41 -14.85 13.44
C ALA A 165 -16.01 -16.07 12.72
N THR A 166 -16.31 -15.95 11.44
CA THR A 166 -16.70 -17.08 10.60
C THR A 166 -15.50 -18.02 10.39
N MET A 167 -15.73 -19.28 10.06
CA MET A 167 -14.67 -20.23 9.74
C MET A 167 -13.67 -19.65 8.73
N LYS A 168 -14.17 -19.02 7.67
CA LYS A 168 -13.34 -18.34 6.64
C LYS A 168 -12.46 -17.23 7.23
N ASN A 169 -12.98 -16.44 8.17
CA ASN A 169 -12.21 -15.38 8.83
C ASN A 169 -11.18 -15.99 9.80
N ILE A 170 -11.51 -17.06 10.50
CA ILE A 170 -10.57 -17.78 11.38
C ILE A 170 -9.41 -18.36 10.56
N GLU A 171 -9.68 -19.00 9.43
CA GLU A 171 -8.64 -19.51 8.52
C GLU A 171 -7.74 -18.41 7.98
N ARG A 172 -8.32 -17.24 7.61
CA ARG A 172 -7.54 -16.07 7.19
C ARG A 172 -6.59 -15.62 8.31
N MET A 173 -7.11 -15.46 9.53
CA MET A 173 -6.31 -15.06 10.69
C MET A 173 -5.22 -16.07 11.02
N ALA A 174 -5.52 -17.38 10.96
CA ALA A 174 -4.52 -18.44 11.17
C ALA A 174 -3.36 -18.38 10.16
N SER A 175 -3.62 -17.90 8.94
CA SER A 175 -2.57 -17.62 7.95
C SER A 175 -1.85 -16.28 8.14
N GLY A 176 -2.21 -15.52 9.19
CA GLY A 176 -1.65 -14.19 9.49
C GLY A 176 -2.27 -13.05 8.68
N LYS A 177 -3.40 -13.28 8.02
CA LYS A 177 -4.15 -12.26 7.28
C LYS A 177 -5.27 -11.70 8.15
N ALA A 178 -5.57 -10.40 7.98
CA ALA A 178 -6.73 -9.80 8.64
C ALA A 178 -8.04 -10.45 8.21
N PRO A 179 -9.04 -10.61 9.10
CA PRO A 179 -10.37 -11.06 8.72
C PRO A 179 -11.06 -10.03 7.82
N ILE A 180 -12.13 -10.44 7.15
CA ILE A 180 -12.99 -9.51 6.41
C ILE A 180 -14.01 -8.93 7.41
N GLY A 181 -14.08 -7.61 7.43
CA GLY A 181 -15.01 -6.86 8.28
C GLY A 181 -16.43 -6.82 7.73
N TRP A 182 -17.32 -6.21 8.50
CA TRP A 182 -18.72 -6.03 8.11
C TRP A 182 -18.91 -5.17 6.87
N ASP A 183 -17.93 -4.31 6.57
CA ASP A 183 -17.90 -3.46 5.38
C ASP A 183 -17.38 -4.17 4.13
N GLY A 184 -17.05 -5.46 4.22
CA GLY A 184 -16.56 -6.29 3.12
C GLY A 184 -15.06 -6.14 2.83
N TYR A 185 -14.35 -5.29 3.57
CA TYR A 185 -12.91 -5.08 3.43
C TYR A 185 -12.11 -5.78 4.54
N SER A 186 -10.81 -5.92 4.33
CA SER A 186 -9.91 -6.40 5.40
C SER A 186 -9.92 -5.44 6.58
N VAL A 187 -10.08 -5.99 7.79
CA VAL A 187 -10.01 -5.23 9.05
C VAL A 187 -8.65 -4.57 9.19
N THR A 188 -8.63 -3.33 9.63
CA THR A 188 -7.43 -2.54 9.87
C THR A 188 -7.13 -2.49 11.38
N LEU A 189 -5.86 -2.47 11.76
CA LEU A 189 -5.43 -2.22 13.14
C LEU A 189 -5.14 -0.73 13.28
N HIS A 190 -5.96 -0.03 14.07
CA HIS A 190 -5.87 1.42 14.28
C HIS A 190 -5.09 1.73 15.55
N HIS A 191 -4.08 2.60 15.44
CA HIS A 191 -3.31 3.13 16.56
C HIS A 191 -3.93 4.43 17.08
N TRP A 192 -4.56 4.39 18.22
CA TRP A 192 -5.28 5.54 18.79
C TRP A 192 -4.36 6.71 19.14
N LYS A 193 -3.10 6.45 19.48
CA LYS A 193 -2.08 7.48 19.82
C LYS A 193 -1.03 7.68 18.72
N GLY A 194 -1.21 7.03 17.58
CA GLY A 194 -0.22 6.97 16.50
C GLY A 194 0.89 5.95 16.78
N ILE A 195 1.37 5.30 15.71
CA ILE A 195 2.35 4.19 15.78
C ILE A 195 3.67 4.62 16.44
N ALA A 196 4.08 5.88 16.29
CA ALA A 196 5.30 6.41 16.88
C ALA A 196 5.24 6.56 18.40
N ASN A 197 4.03 6.70 18.97
CA ASN A 197 3.81 6.93 20.39
C ASN A 197 3.53 5.63 21.17
N ASP A 198 2.87 4.66 20.53
CA ASP A 198 2.61 3.36 21.12
C ASP A 198 2.42 2.29 20.04
N PHE A 199 3.49 1.55 19.77
CA PHE A 199 3.54 0.53 18.72
C PHE A 199 2.56 -0.63 18.97
N TYR A 200 2.23 -0.93 20.22
CA TYR A 200 1.38 -2.05 20.61
C TYR A 200 -0.04 -1.65 21.02
N ASP A 201 -0.35 -0.36 21.11
CA ASP A 201 -1.68 0.16 21.45
C ASP A 201 -2.52 0.35 20.19
N PHE A 202 -3.09 -0.74 19.70
CA PHE A 202 -3.95 -0.73 18.54
C PHE A 202 -5.21 -1.58 18.74
N SER A 203 -6.25 -1.27 17.98
CA SER A 203 -7.52 -2.02 17.98
C SER A 203 -7.97 -2.35 16.57
N PRO A 204 -8.60 -3.54 16.37
CA PRO A 204 -9.21 -3.86 15.09
C PRO A 204 -10.44 -2.98 14.85
N VAL A 205 -10.48 -2.34 13.69
CA VAL A 205 -11.60 -1.52 13.21
C VAL A 205 -11.93 -1.89 11.77
N THR A 206 -13.18 -1.67 11.32
CA THR A 206 -13.48 -1.81 9.89
C THR A 206 -12.71 -0.75 9.10
N ARG A 207 -12.40 -1.05 7.85
CA ARG A 207 -11.70 -0.08 6.98
C ARG A 207 -12.49 1.21 6.82
N THR A 208 -13.80 1.13 6.66
CA THR A 208 -14.68 2.29 6.54
C THR A 208 -14.62 3.16 7.80
N PHE A 209 -14.63 2.54 8.99
CA PHE A 209 -14.52 3.28 10.26
C PHE A 209 -13.12 3.88 10.46
N HIS A 210 -12.07 3.18 10.05
CA HIS A 210 -10.68 3.70 10.05
C HIS A 210 -10.57 4.99 9.22
N ILE A 211 -11.09 4.97 7.98
CA ILE A 211 -11.14 6.16 7.12
C ILE A 211 -11.95 7.28 7.77
N TYR A 212 -13.09 6.96 8.39
CA TYR A 212 -13.92 7.94 9.10
C TYR A 212 -13.18 8.61 10.27
N ILE A 213 -12.46 7.84 11.09
CA ILE A 213 -11.65 8.37 12.20
C ILE A 213 -10.61 9.37 11.67
N HIS A 214 -9.86 9.01 10.63
CA HIS A 214 -8.83 9.89 10.06
C HIS A 214 -9.41 11.14 9.41
N LYS A 215 -10.58 11.04 8.78
CA LYS A 215 -11.22 12.17 8.13
C LYS A 215 -11.91 13.13 9.10
N TYR A 216 -12.48 12.63 10.20
CA TYR A 216 -13.34 13.39 11.10
C TYR A 216 -12.91 13.32 12.58
N GLY A 217 -11.99 12.45 12.94
CA GLY A 217 -11.59 12.14 14.33
C GLY A 217 -10.98 13.31 15.10
N GLY A 218 -10.58 14.39 14.44
CA GLY A 218 -10.20 15.65 15.10
C GLY A 218 -11.36 16.42 15.74
N LEU A 219 -12.60 15.98 15.54
CA LEU A 219 -13.82 16.61 16.07
C LEU A 219 -14.44 15.86 17.26
N ILE A 220 -13.91 14.69 17.62
CA ILE A 220 -14.35 13.94 18.80
C ILE A 220 -13.37 14.26 19.94
N LYS A 221 -13.63 15.38 20.61
CA LYS A 221 -13.08 15.69 21.94
C LYS A 221 -14.10 15.32 23.01
#